data_e786d26a87b27a6928d337ab9612ad49
#
_entry.id   e786d26a87b27a6928d337ab9612ad49
#
_cell.length_a   1.000
_cell.length_b   1.000
_cell.length_c   1.000
_cell.angle_alpha   90.00
_cell.angle_beta   90.00
_cell.angle_gamma   90.00
#
_symmetry.space_group_name_H-M   'P 1'
#
loop_
_entity.id
_entity.type
_entity.pdbx_description
1 polymer ?
#
loop_
_entity_poly.entity_id
_entity_poly.type
_entity_poly.pdbx_seq_one_letter_code
_entity_poly.pdbx_strand_id
1 'polypeptide(L)'
;MANFILELTACVFCIQSGTKAPKTLEPICNLLYNLACMNKYKFMKEALQEAACAGELGEVPIGAVIVRDGEIISRGHNLTETFGDPTAHAEILAVRNAAQKLGGWRLSGCEMYVTCEPCSMCAGALVWSRIDKLYIGTMDPKAGACGSVLNIVQEDRFNHSLVVETGILEDECSQILKDFFVKLRKDRKKNRRSKI
;
A
#
# COMPACT_ATOMS: atom_id res chain seq x y z
N MET A 1 28.07 16.59 17.71
CA MET A 1 26.68 16.53 17.19
C MET A 1 26.60 16.82 15.68
N ALA A 2 27.23 17.87 15.15
CA ALA A 2 27.16 18.21 13.71
C ALA A 2 27.70 17.09 12.79
N ASN A 3 28.82 16.43 13.11
CA ASN A 3 29.37 15.32 12.32
C ASN A 3 28.43 14.10 12.27
N PHE A 4 27.73 13.77 13.34
CA PHE A 4 26.81 12.64 13.39
C PHE A 4 25.56 12.85 12.52
N ILE A 5 25.07 14.09 12.42
CA ILE A 5 23.94 14.46 11.54
C ILE A 5 24.36 14.38 10.06
N LEU A 6 25.58 14.81 9.73
CA LEU A 6 26.13 14.72 8.38
C LEU A 6 26.34 13.26 7.95
N GLU A 7 26.76 12.39 8.85
CA GLU A 7 26.93 10.96 8.59
C GLU A 7 25.60 10.25 8.37
N LEU A 8 24.55 10.58 9.16
CA LEU A 8 23.20 10.06 8.96
C LEU A 8 22.58 10.50 7.63
N THR A 9 22.77 11.77 7.25
CA THR A 9 22.28 12.28 5.94
C THR A 9 22.99 11.60 4.77
N ALA A 10 24.30 11.34 4.87
CA ALA A 10 25.06 10.60 3.87
C ALA A 10 24.55 9.15 3.74
N CYS A 11 24.26 8.46 4.86
CA CYS A 11 23.70 7.11 4.83
C CYS A 11 22.31 7.08 4.18
N VAL A 12 21.43 8.03 4.51
CA VAL A 12 20.09 8.13 3.90
C VAL A 12 20.21 8.37 2.40
N PHE A 13 21.13 9.24 1.97
CA PHE A 13 21.36 9.49 0.55
C PHE A 13 21.86 8.25 -0.19
N CYS A 14 22.81 7.49 0.40
CA CYS A 14 23.32 6.24 -0.19
C CYS A 14 22.21 5.19 -0.33
N ILE A 15 21.32 5.07 0.66
CA ILE A 15 20.16 4.15 0.64
C ILE A 15 19.17 4.56 -0.48
N GLN A 16 18.91 5.86 -0.65
CA GLN A 16 17.97 6.36 -1.66
C GLN A 16 18.53 6.31 -3.08
N SER A 17 19.83 6.56 -3.27
CA SER A 17 20.47 6.61 -4.59
C SER A 17 21.05 5.28 -5.06
N GLY A 18 21.07 4.24 -4.20
CA GLY A 18 21.69 2.95 -4.51
C GLY A 18 23.22 3.02 -4.65
N THR A 19 23.86 4.11 -4.19
CA THR A 19 25.32 4.27 -4.22
C THR A 19 25.96 3.56 -3.03
N LYS A 20 27.20 3.04 -3.22
CA LYS A 20 27.93 2.39 -2.13
C LYS A 20 28.30 3.39 -1.04
N ALA A 21 27.94 3.05 0.20
CA ALA A 21 28.35 3.81 1.38
C ALA A 21 29.89 3.77 1.56
N PRO A 22 30.49 4.84 2.12
CA PRO A 22 31.87 4.79 2.57
C PRO A 22 32.07 3.65 3.58
N LYS A 23 33.21 2.96 3.51
CA LYS A 23 33.52 1.80 4.39
C LYS A 23 33.34 2.08 5.88
N THR A 24 33.58 3.32 6.31
CA THR A 24 33.42 3.76 7.70
C THR A 24 31.96 3.86 8.14
N LEU A 25 31.00 4.06 7.20
CA LEU A 25 29.58 4.22 7.46
C LEU A 25 28.76 2.97 7.10
N GLU A 26 29.40 1.97 6.48
CA GLU A 26 28.75 0.74 6.02
C GLU A 26 27.92 0.02 7.11
N PRO A 27 28.40 -0.14 8.36
CA PRO A 27 27.60 -0.76 9.43
C PRO A 27 26.35 0.04 9.78
N ILE A 28 26.43 1.37 9.80
CA ILE A 28 25.30 2.26 10.11
C ILE A 28 24.30 2.25 8.96
N CYS A 29 24.77 2.33 7.72
CA CYS A 29 23.93 2.22 6.54
C CYS A 29 23.19 0.88 6.47
N ASN A 30 23.88 -0.22 6.79
CA ASN A 30 23.26 -1.55 6.84
C ASN A 30 22.20 -1.66 7.95
N LEU A 31 22.46 -1.08 9.13
CA LEU A 31 21.48 -1.04 10.22
C LEU A 31 20.24 -0.24 9.83
N LEU A 32 20.41 0.95 9.26
CA LEU A 32 19.30 1.79 8.79
C LEU A 32 18.51 1.13 7.66
N TYR A 33 19.20 0.48 6.73
CA TYR A 33 18.58 -0.29 5.66
C TYR A 33 17.73 -1.44 6.22
N ASN A 34 18.28 -2.22 7.16
CA ASN A 34 17.56 -3.32 7.79
C ASN A 34 16.34 -2.82 8.58
N LEU A 35 16.44 -1.71 9.32
CA LEU A 35 15.33 -1.09 10.03
C LEU A 35 14.24 -0.61 9.05
N ALA A 36 14.61 0.02 7.94
CA ALA A 36 13.68 0.46 6.92
C ALA A 36 12.96 -0.74 6.27
N CYS A 37 13.69 -1.82 5.96
CA CYS A 37 13.11 -3.06 5.46
C CYS A 37 12.14 -3.69 6.47
N MET A 38 12.54 -3.82 7.75
CA MET A 38 11.66 -4.36 8.79
C MET A 38 10.36 -3.56 8.94
N ASN A 39 10.43 -2.23 8.83
CA ASN A 39 9.26 -1.36 8.89
C ASN A 39 8.29 -1.60 7.72
N LYS A 40 8.79 -1.83 6.49
CA LYS A 40 7.95 -2.13 5.33
C LYS A 40 7.10 -3.39 5.54
N TYR A 41 7.73 -4.47 6.00
CA TYR A 41 7.01 -5.71 6.31
C TYR A 41 6.02 -5.53 7.46
N LYS A 42 6.36 -4.75 8.49
CA LYS A 42 5.45 -4.42 9.59
C LYS A 42 4.19 -3.73 9.07
N PHE A 43 4.33 -2.68 8.27
CA PHE A 43 3.18 -1.93 7.78
C PHE A 43 2.35 -2.71 6.76
N MET A 44 2.97 -3.55 5.93
CA MET A 44 2.21 -4.44 5.06
C MET A 44 1.43 -5.51 5.84
N LYS A 45 1.96 -6.01 6.96
CA LYS A 45 1.19 -6.89 7.86
C LYS A 45 -0.03 -6.20 8.46
N GLU A 46 0.07 -4.91 8.80
CA GLU A 46 -1.08 -4.12 9.25
C GLU A 46 -2.13 -3.95 8.13
N ALA A 47 -1.68 -3.75 6.88
CA ALA A 47 -2.58 -3.73 5.73
C ALA A 47 -3.25 -5.10 5.49
N LEU A 48 -2.54 -6.20 5.73
CA LEU A 48 -3.10 -7.57 5.67
C LEU A 48 -4.16 -7.81 6.77
N GLN A 49 -4.00 -7.21 7.96
CA GLN A 49 -5.04 -7.28 9.00
C GLN A 49 -6.32 -6.56 8.54
N GLU A 50 -6.20 -5.40 7.91
CA GLU A 50 -7.34 -4.71 7.32
C GLU A 50 -7.98 -5.57 6.20
N ALA A 51 -7.18 -6.23 5.36
CA ALA A 51 -7.72 -7.14 4.35
C ALA A 51 -8.48 -8.32 4.98
N ALA A 52 -8.01 -8.85 6.10
CA ALA A 52 -8.72 -9.90 6.84
C ALA A 52 -10.08 -9.40 7.37
N CYS A 53 -10.13 -8.17 7.91
CA CYS A 53 -11.40 -7.54 8.34
C CYS A 53 -12.40 -7.44 7.19
N ALA A 54 -11.96 -7.01 5.98
CA ALA A 54 -12.83 -7.03 4.79
C ALA A 54 -13.36 -8.45 4.51
N GLY A 55 -12.49 -9.45 4.53
CA GLY A 55 -12.85 -10.84 4.28
C GLY A 55 -13.86 -11.41 5.27
N GLU A 56 -13.81 -11.03 6.56
CA GLU A 56 -14.78 -11.39 7.59
C GLU A 56 -16.18 -10.81 7.30
N LEU A 57 -16.23 -9.61 6.71
CA LEU A 57 -17.47 -8.96 6.27
C LEU A 57 -18.02 -9.54 4.94
N GLY A 58 -17.28 -10.44 4.29
CA GLY A 58 -17.66 -10.98 2.98
C GLY A 58 -17.24 -10.09 1.80
N GLU A 59 -16.48 -9.05 2.06
CA GLU A 59 -15.89 -8.16 1.07
C GLU A 59 -14.63 -8.77 0.43
N VAL A 60 -14.24 -8.27 -0.74
CA VAL A 60 -12.94 -8.62 -1.32
C VAL A 60 -11.83 -8.21 -0.34
N PRO A 61 -10.96 -9.15 0.10
CA PRO A 61 -10.01 -8.90 1.17
C PRO A 61 -8.82 -8.03 0.70
N ILE A 62 -9.08 -6.75 0.60
CA ILE A 62 -8.09 -5.71 0.30
C ILE A 62 -8.05 -4.76 1.49
N GLY A 63 -6.82 -4.47 1.94
CA GLY A 63 -6.56 -3.56 3.04
C GLY A 63 -5.45 -2.59 2.71
N ALA A 64 -5.54 -1.40 3.29
CA ALA A 64 -4.55 -0.34 3.11
C ALA A 64 -4.28 0.40 4.42
N VAL A 65 -3.05 0.82 4.63
CA VAL A 65 -2.67 1.73 5.71
C VAL A 65 -1.87 2.89 5.16
N ILE A 66 -2.04 4.07 5.74
CA ILE A 66 -1.23 5.25 5.44
C ILE A 66 -0.33 5.54 6.65
N VAL A 67 0.95 5.72 6.34
CA VAL A 67 2.02 5.96 7.32
C VAL A 67 2.59 7.35 7.09
N ARG A 68 2.87 8.08 8.17
CA ARG A 68 3.62 9.33 8.18
C ARG A 68 4.59 9.33 9.35
N ASP A 69 5.82 9.72 9.12
CA ASP A 69 6.87 9.79 10.16
C ASP A 69 7.04 8.47 10.94
N GLY A 70 6.86 7.32 10.26
CA GLY A 70 6.97 5.99 10.86
C GLY A 70 5.78 5.53 11.69
N GLU A 71 4.68 6.28 11.69
CA GLU A 71 3.44 5.95 12.40
C GLU A 71 2.26 5.76 11.46
N ILE A 72 1.39 4.79 11.74
CA ILE A 72 0.14 4.60 11.01
C ILE A 72 -0.83 5.71 11.39
N ILE A 73 -1.18 6.55 10.44
CA ILE A 73 -2.11 7.66 10.64
C ILE A 73 -3.54 7.32 10.22
N SER A 74 -3.72 6.37 9.30
CA SER A 74 -5.05 5.89 8.89
C SER A 74 -5.02 4.46 8.40
N ARG A 75 -6.20 3.85 8.37
CA ARG A 75 -6.47 2.49 7.92
C ARG A 75 -7.71 2.49 7.03
N GLY A 76 -7.80 1.53 6.13
CA GLY A 76 -8.97 1.29 5.30
C GLY A 76 -8.97 -0.15 4.82
N HIS A 77 -10.17 -0.71 4.68
CA HIS A 77 -10.41 -1.99 4.03
C HIS A 77 -11.62 -1.88 3.12
N ASN A 78 -11.74 -2.79 2.17
CA ASN A 78 -12.81 -2.75 1.19
C ASN A 78 -14.19 -2.87 1.87
N LEU A 79 -15.13 -1.99 1.50
CA LEU A 79 -16.50 -1.94 2.01
C LEU A 79 -17.52 -1.68 0.88
N THR A 80 -17.17 -2.05 -0.35
CA THR A 80 -17.98 -1.78 -1.55
C THR A 80 -19.40 -2.36 -1.46
N GLU A 81 -19.51 -3.62 -1.09
CA GLU A 81 -20.81 -4.30 -0.93
C GLU A 81 -21.56 -3.80 0.30
N THR A 82 -20.86 -3.62 1.42
CA THR A 82 -21.41 -3.16 2.70
C THR A 82 -22.05 -1.78 2.59
N PHE A 83 -21.40 -0.85 1.89
CA PHE A 83 -21.90 0.52 1.70
C PHE A 83 -22.76 0.68 0.44
N GLY A 84 -22.75 -0.30 -0.48
CA GLY A 84 -23.34 -0.13 -1.80
C GLY A 84 -22.67 1.03 -2.58
N ASP A 85 -21.39 1.29 -2.32
CA ASP A 85 -20.63 2.39 -2.88
C ASP A 85 -19.44 1.84 -3.70
N PRO A 86 -19.43 2.01 -5.04
CA PRO A 86 -18.33 1.52 -5.89
C PRO A 86 -17.01 2.21 -5.61
N THR A 87 -16.98 3.30 -4.85
CA THR A 87 -15.77 4.01 -4.48
C THR A 87 -15.20 3.60 -3.11
N ALA A 88 -15.92 2.78 -2.35
CA ALA A 88 -15.52 2.35 -0.99
C ALA A 88 -14.40 1.29 -1.01
N HIS A 89 -13.35 1.53 -1.81
CA HIS A 89 -12.13 0.73 -1.82
C HIS A 89 -11.24 1.08 -0.63
N ALA A 90 -10.42 0.12 -0.20
CA ALA A 90 -9.51 0.26 0.93
C ALA A 90 -8.67 1.54 0.87
N GLU A 91 -8.11 1.81 -0.30
CA GLU A 91 -7.23 2.96 -0.56
C GLU A 91 -7.98 4.27 -0.42
N ILE A 92 -9.20 4.36 -0.98
CA ILE A 92 -10.04 5.57 -0.91
C ILE A 92 -10.42 5.85 0.55
N LEU A 93 -10.82 4.82 1.29
CA LEU A 93 -11.18 4.96 2.70
C LEU A 93 -9.96 5.38 3.53
N ALA A 94 -8.80 4.77 3.31
CA ALA A 94 -7.56 5.18 3.98
C ALA A 94 -7.17 6.63 3.68
N VAL A 95 -7.26 7.08 2.40
CA VAL A 95 -6.98 8.46 1.99
C VAL A 95 -7.93 9.44 2.66
N ARG A 96 -9.24 9.16 2.67
CA ARG A 96 -10.25 10.02 3.32
C ARG A 96 -10.01 10.17 4.80
N ASN A 97 -9.73 9.06 5.49
CA ASN A 97 -9.45 9.06 6.93
C ASN A 97 -8.16 9.82 7.25
N ALA A 98 -7.10 9.66 6.45
CA ALA A 98 -5.86 10.41 6.61
C ALA A 98 -6.07 11.91 6.39
N ALA A 99 -6.80 12.29 5.34
CA ALA A 99 -7.12 13.69 5.02
C ALA A 99 -7.90 14.35 6.17
N GLN A 100 -8.87 13.64 6.73
CA GLN A 100 -9.63 14.11 7.89
C GLN A 100 -8.73 14.29 9.12
N LYS A 101 -7.86 13.30 9.41
CA LYS A 101 -6.94 13.36 10.56
C LYS A 101 -5.93 14.48 10.45
N LEU A 102 -5.42 14.75 9.24
CA LEU A 102 -4.43 15.81 8.99
C LEU A 102 -5.06 17.19 8.76
N GLY A 103 -6.39 17.28 8.66
CA GLY A 103 -7.09 18.55 8.43
C GLY A 103 -6.91 19.13 7.04
N GLY A 104 -6.52 18.30 6.04
CA GLY A 104 -6.29 18.73 4.67
C GLY A 104 -6.18 17.60 3.69
N TRP A 105 -6.46 17.84 2.41
CA TRP A 105 -6.48 16.82 1.37
C TRP A 105 -5.09 16.41 0.85
N ARG A 106 -4.06 17.25 1.08
CA ARG A 106 -2.69 16.92 0.69
C ARG A 106 -2.02 16.03 1.74
N LEU A 107 -1.60 14.86 1.31
CA LEU A 107 -0.95 13.85 2.14
C LEU A 107 0.56 13.77 1.85
N SER A 108 1.20 14.93 1.59
CA SER A 108 2.65 15.00 1.38
C SER A 108 3.40 14.49 2.62
N GLY A 109 4.48 13.76 2.41
CA GLY A 109 5.22 13.08 3.47
C GLY A 109 4.57 11.76 3.93
N CYS A 110 3.47 11.34 3.27
CA CYS A 110 2.81 10.08 3.60
C CYS A 110 3.21 8.96 2.63
N GLU A 111 3.18 7.75 3.15
CA GLU A 111 3.41 6.50 2.43
C GLU A 111 2.17 5.62 2.56
N MET A 112 1.73 4.99 1.47
CA MET A 112 0.65 3.99 1.51
C MET A 112 1.20 2.58 1.36
N TYR A 113 0.67 1.67 2.15
CA TYR A 113 0.85 0.22 2.04
C TYR A 113 -0.51 -0.38 1.71
N VAL A 114 -0.59 -1.11 0.61
CA VAL A 114 -1.82 -1.75 0.12
C VAL A 114 -1.56 -3.20 -0.29
N THR A 115 -2.45 -4.09 0.08
CA THR A 115 -2.26 -5.53 -0.15
C THR A 115 -2.40 -5.93 -1.63
N CYS A 116 -3.17 -5.19 -2.42
CA CYS A 116 -3.36 -5.41 -3.85
C CYS A 116 -3.13 -4.13 -4.64
N GLU A 117 -2.62 -4.26 -5.86
CA GLU A 117 -2.37 -3.12 -6.75
C GLU A 117 -3.64 -2.27 -6.93
N PRO A 118 -3.54 -0.93 -6.73
CA PRO A 118 -4.67 -0.04 -6.90
C PRO A 118 -5.21 -0.01 -8.33
N CYS A 119 -6.54 0.00 -8.46
CA CYS A 119 -7.23 0.21 -9.74
C CYS A 119 -7.07 1.67 -10.22
N SER A 120 -7.56 1.98 -11.42
CA SER A 120 -7.43 3.32 -12.01
C SER A 120 -8.05 4.45 -11.17
N MET A 121 -9.19 4.19 -10.51
CA MET A 121 -9.82 5.15 -9.60
C MET A 121 -8.92 5.44 -8.40
N CYS A 122 -8.42 4.40 -7.73
CA CYS A 122 -7.56 4.53 -6.55
C CYS A 122 -6.21 5.15 -6.92
N ALA A 123 -5.57 4.71 -8.01
CA ALA A 123 -4.32 5.27 -8.49
C ALA A 123 -4.45 6.78 -8.78
N GLY A 124 -5.55 7.21 -9.42
CA GLY A 124 -5.86 8.62 -9.60
C GLY A 124 -6.01 9.38 -8.29
N ALA A 125 -6.69 8.80 -7.30
CA ALA A 125 -6.86 9.42 -5.98
C ALA A 125 -5.52 9.56 -5.24
N LEU A 126 -4.60 8.60 -5.38
CA LEU A 126 -3.25 8.67 -4.79
C LEU A 126 -2.43 9.82 -5.38
N VAL A 127 -2.47 10.02 -6.70
CA VAL A 127 -1.82 11.16 -7.36
C VAL A 127 -2.42 12.48 -6.86
N TRP A 128 -3.74 12.59 -6.83
CA TRP A 128 -4.42 13.80 -6.37
C TRP A 128 -4.14 14.12 -4.89
N SER A 129 -4.11 13.11 -4.03
CA SER A 129 -3.83 13.29 -2.60
C SER A 129 -2.36 13.62 -2.29
N ARG A 130 -1.44 13.58 -3.27
CA ARG A 130 -0.02 13.88 -3.07
C ARG A 130 0.70 12.93 -2.12
N ILE A 131 0.33 11.66 -2.14
CA ILE A 131 1.10 10.62 -1.44
C ILE A 131 2.46 10.48 -2.12
N ASP A 132 3.54 10.38 -1.34
CA ASP A 132 4.90 10.34 -1.88
C ASP A 132 5.31 8.93 -2.31
N LYS A 133 4.89 7.89 -1.56
CA LYS A 133 5.29 6.52 -1.83
C LYS A 133 4.12 5.54 -1.72
N LEU A 134 4.17 4.53 -2.58
CA LEU A 134 3.21 3.45 -2.65
C LEU A 134 3.93 2.10 -2.57
N TYR A 135 3.59 1.30 -1.56
CA TYR A 135 4.07 -0.06 -1.38
C TYR A 135 2.94 -1.03 -1.67
N ILE A 136 3.14 -1.92 -2.64
CA ILE A 136 2.13 -2.86 -3.12
C ILE A 136 2.54 -4.28 -2.72
N GLY A 137 1.60 -5.03 -2.15
CA GLY A 137 1.76 -6.44 -1.86
C GLY A 137 1.78 -7.28 -3.14
N THR A 138 0.63 -7.52 -3.75
CA THR A 138 0.50 -8.28 -5.00
C THR A 138 -0.03 -7.43 -6.14
N MET A 139 0.43 -7.71 -7.35
CA MET A 139 -0.01 -7.02 -8.57
C MET A 139 -1.36 -7.55 -9.05
N ASP A 140 -2.17 -6.69 -9.72
CA ASP A 140 -3.43 -7.07 -10.34
C ASP A 140 -3.34 -7.00 -11.88
N PRO A 141 -3.15 -8.13 -12.57
CA PRO A 141 -3.02 -8.14 -14.03
C PRO A 141 -4.31 -7.83 -14.78
N LYS A 142 -5.44 -7.65 -14.07
CA LYS A 142 -6.75 -7.40 -14.71
C LYS A 142 -7.19 -5.95 -14.66
N ALA A 143 -6.93 -5.27 -13.54
CA ALA A 143 -7.42 -3.92 -13.28
C ALA A 143 -6.38 -3.00 -12.66
N GLY A 144 -5.16 -3.47 -12.41
CA GLY A 144 -4.08 -2.71 -11.79
C GLY A 144 -3.66 -1.51 -12.61
N ALA A 145 -3.46 -0.38 -11.97
CA ALA A 145 -3.13 0.88 -12.62
C ALA A 145 -1.85 1.54 -12.05
N CYS A 146 -0.98 0.73 -11.46
CA CYS A 146 0.32 1.14 -10.91
C CYS A 146 1.49 0.35 -11.52
N GLY A 147 1.31 -0.20 -12.73
CA GLY A 147 2.34 -0.91 -13.47
C GLY A 147 1.88 -2.16 -14.23
N SER A 148 0.72 -2.77 -13.88
CA SER A 148 0.22 -3.98 -14.56
C SER A 148 -0.48 -3.65 -15.88
N VAL A 149 -1.66 -3.03 -15.86
CA VAL A 149 -2.45 -2.69 -17.06
C VAL A 149 -2.19 -1.26 -17.48
N LEU A 150 -2.15 -0.35 -16.50
CA LEU A 150 -1.84 1.06 -16.64
C LEU A 150 -0.76 1.45 -15.63
N ASN A 151 -0.14 2.62 -15.83
CA ASN A 151 0.75 3.22 -14.84
C ASN A 151 0.39 4.69 -14.62
N ILE A 152 -0.69 4.92 -13.87
CA ILE A 152 -1.21 6.26 -13.59
C ILE A 152 -0.34 7.00 -12.57
N VAL A 153 0.20 6.29 -11.58
CA VAL A 153 0.95 6.88 -10.46
C VAL A 153 2.33 7.41 -10.86
N GLN A 154 2.84 7.00 -12.02
CA GLN A 154 4.13 7.44 -12.58
C GLN A 154 3.97 8.06 -13.98
N GLU A 155 2.80 8.59 -14.30
CA GLU A 155 2.55 9.28 -15.56
C GLU A 155 3.23 10.67 -15.55
N ASP A 156 4.21 10.87 -16.43
CA ASP A 156 5.08 12.06 -16.47
C ASP A 156 4.33 13.37 -16.78
N ARG A 157 3.15 13.28 -17.41
CA ARG A 157 2.30 14.46 -17.73
C ARG A 157 1.55 14.97 -16.51
N PHE A 158 1.50 14.22 -15.43
CA PHE A 158 0.91 14.69 -14.20
C PHE A 158 1.88 15.55 -13.39
N ASN A 159 1.35 16.44 -12.60
CA ASN A 159 2.13 17.35 -11.74
C ASN A 159 2.59 16.70 -10.42
N HIS A 160 2.43 15.41 -10.27
CA HIS A 160 2.89 14.59 -9.14
C HIS A 160 3.00 13.13 -9.57
N SER A 161 4.06 12.50 -9.17
CA SER A 161 4.30 11.05 -9.34
C SER A 161 4.70 10.44 -8.00
N LEU A 162 4.42 9.15 -7.85
CA LEU A 162 4.73 8.40 -6.64
C LEU A 162 5.97 7.53 -6.86
N VAL A 163 6.75 7.33 -5.81
CA VAL A 163 7.73 6.24 -5.76
C VAL A 163 6.97 4.95 -5.48
N VAL A 164 7.10 3.95 -6.35
CA VAL A 164 6.39 2.67 -6.23
C VAL A 164 7.37 1.55 -5.91
N GLU A 165 7.02 0.74 -4.92
CA GLU A 165 7.73 -0.51 -4.60
C GLU A 165 6.70 -1.65 -4.51
N THR A 166 6.98 -2.79 -5.16
CA THR A 166 6.05 -3.92 -5.28
C THR A 166 6.62 -5.18 -4.64
N GLY A 167 5.78 -6.17 -4.38
CA GLY A 167 6.21 -7.49 -3.89
C GLY A 167 6.42 -7.57 -2.37
N ILE A 168 5.87 -6.63 -1.59
CA ILE A 168 5.99 -6.66 -0.13
C ILE A 168 5.00 -7.66 0.46
N LEU A 169 5.49 -8.80 0.96
CA LEU A 169 4.67 -9.94 1.39
C LEU A 169 3.73 -10.42 0.28
N GLU A 170 4.26 -10.55 -0.94
CA GLU A 170 3.47 -10.87 -2.14
C GLU A 170 2.69 -12.18 -2.00
N ASP A 171 3.31 -13.22 -1.45
CA ASP A 171 2.69 -14.53 -1.29
C ASP A 171 1.48 -14.45 -0.36
N GLU A 172 1.60 -13.79 0.79
CA GLU A 172 0.52 -13.62 1.76
C GLU A 172 -0.60 -12.76 1.17
N CYS A 173 -0.27 -11.66 0.51
CA CYS A 173 -1.24 -10.78 -0.15
C CYS A 173 -2.00 -11.47 -1.29
N SER A 174 -1.29 -12.28 -2.09
CA SER A 174 -1.89 -13.08 -3.16
C SER A 174 -2.76 -14.21 -2.60
N GLN A 175 -2.31 -14.86 -1.51
CA GLN A 175 -3.00 -16.03 -0.95
C GLN A 175 -4.36 -15.66 -0.35
N ILE A 176 -4.46 -14.56 0.40
CA ILE A 176 -5.74 -14.14 1.00
C ILE A 176 -6.81 -13.88 -0.08
N LEU A 177 -6.42 -13.29 -1.22
CA LEU A 177 -7.31 -13.08 -2.37
C LEU A 177 -7.72 -14.40 -3.03
N LYS A 178 -6.77 -15.31 -3.26
CA LYS A 178 -7.02 -16.62 -3.85
C LYS A 178 -8.03 -17.43 -3.01
N ASP A 179 -7.85 -17.47 -1.71
CA ASP A 179 -8.71 -18.20 -0.78
C ASP A 179 -10.13 -17.65 -0.79
N PHE A 180 -10.28 -16.34 -0.76
CA PHE A 180 -11.57 -15.67 -0.85
C PHE A 180 -12.32 -16.06 -2.13
N PHE A 181 -11.68 -15.95 -3.29
CA PHE A 181 -12.34 -16.28 -4.55
C PHE A 181 -12.61 -17.78 -4.73
N VAL A 182 -11.80 -18.65 -4.13
CA VAL A 182 -12.09 -20.09 -4.07
C VAL A 182 -13.36 -20.35 -3.25
N LYS A 183 -13.48 -19.76 -2.07
CA LYS A 183 -14.64 -19.84 -1.20
C LYS A 183 -15.89 -19.31 -1.91
N LEU A 184 -15.82 -18.13 -2.47
CA LEU A 184 -16.93 -17.48 -3.18
C LEU A 184 -17.48 -18.35 -4.34
N ARG A 185 -16.58 -19.00 -5.12
CA ARG A 185 -16.98 -19.92 -6.19
C ARG A 185 -17.68 -21.17 -5.66
N LYS A 186 -17.23 -21.71 -4.53
CA LYS A 186 -17.87 -22.89 -3.89
C LYS A 186 -19.28 -22.54 -3.40
N ASP A 187 -19.43 -21.40 -2.74
CA ASP A 187 -20.73 -20.94 -2.20
C ASP A 187 -21.74 -20.66 -3.30
N ARG A 188 -21.33 -20.01 -4.40
CA ARG A 188 -22.18 -19.81 -5.58
C ARG A 188 -22.64 -21.14 -6.22
N LYS A 189 -21.77 -22.15 -6.28
CA LYS A 189 -22.15 -23.48 -6.79
C LYS A 189 -23.17 -24.19 -5.87
N LYS A 190 -22.98 -24.08 -4.55
CA LYS A 190 -23.88 -24.65 -3.55
C LYS A 190 -25.28 -24.02 -3.65
N ASN A 191 -25.35 -22.68 -3.71
CA ASN A 191 -26.60 -21.93 -3.80
C ASN A 191 -27.36 -22.17 -5.12
N ARG A 192 -26.67 -22.46 -6.23
CA ARG A 192 -27.33 -22.87 -7.49
C ARG A 192 -27.96 -24.25 -7.39
N ARG A 193 -27.32 -25.19 -6.69
CA ARG A 193 -27.84 -26.56 -6.51
C ARG A 193 -29.05 -26.63 -5.57
N SER A 194 -29.15 -25.72 -4.61
CA SER A 194 -30.30 -25.66 -3.66
C SER A 194 -31.55 -24.97 -4.22
N LYS A 195 -31.46 -24.38 -5.43
CA LYS A 195 -32.58 -23.71 -6.11
C LYS A 195 -33.23 -24.55 -7.23
N ILE A 196 -32.75 -25.79 -7.42
CA ILE A 196 -33.28 -26.81 -8.33
C ILE A 196 -33.96 -27.90 -7.52
#